data_c67a65679eccf4db54f7148fd566cf98
#
_entry.id   c67a65679eccf4db54f7148fd566cf98
#
_cell.length_a   1.000
_cell.length_b   1.000
_cell.length_c   1.000
_cell.angle_alpha   90.00
_cell.angle_beta   90.00
_cell.angle_gamma   90.00
#
_symmetry.space_group_name_H-M   'P 1'
#
loop_
_entity.id
_entity.type
_entity.pdbx_description
1 polymer ?
#
loop_
_entity_poly.entity_id
_entity_poly.type
_entity_poly.pdbx_seq_one_letter_code
_entity_poly.pdbx_strand_id
1 'polypeptide(L)'
;MAKTNFQDVYIDDKGQFYYEVSLGNDKITGKRIKKKSRKDSNGKKFTTAKEAYTEAIRVKNDYLQSDGYSNYDMTYEQFMNTVYLPYYQSEVSEHTYATRQPSLKIVFNRFGKKKLKDITVREVQNFRTWLLAKNGGNYSQAYAGLTFGTFRKSLDFAVDMQYLQKNVSMKVKSIPKGKSIAEYWTKNDFEEVISNICISDFYEHLCFVMLWLYFCTGVRVNEGTAIWWNDIDFEKKELRVAHMLIMTNKNNWQRQNHTKTDAGLRIVTLDDDTIQILKAWKERQSELGKVNFVLSYDGNPMLKSTISRIIKRYAKLANVPLIQAKGLRHSHASYLINELNASVLIVSKRLGHSSPEIILKHYAHMWSGVDKELANEMTGLINIQHAKNTKVNFNGNQAILRESSKLSPKS
;
A
#
# COMPACT_ATOMS: atom_id res chain seq x y z
N MET A 1 -31.16 32.00 44.20
CA MET A 1 -31.04 32.21 42.74
C MET A 1 -32.29 32.92 42.25
N ALA A 2 -32.19 34.15 41.76
CA ALA A 2 -33.32 34.90 41.22
C ALA A 2 -33.39 34.66 39.69
N LYS A 3 -34.64 34.48 39.18
CA LYS A 3 -34.92 34.43 37.73
C LYS A 3 -34.92 35.86 37.19
N THR A 4 -34.39 36.05 35.98
CA THR A 4 -34.52 37.32 35.26
C THR A 4 -35.75 37.29 34.35
N ASN A 5 -36.10 38.41 33.72
CA ASN A 5 -37.18 38.48 32.72
C ASN A 5 -36.80 37.79 31.39
N PHE A 6 -35.58 37.23 31.28
CA PHE A 6 -35.09 36.51 30.11
C PHE A 6 -35.06 35.00 30.36
N GLN A 7 -35.53 34.24 29.42
CA GLN A 7 -35.56 32.80 29.51
C GLN A 7 -34.13 32.23 29.59
N ASP A 8 -33.92 31.22 30.47
CA ASP A 8 -32.64 30.55 30.68
C ASP A 8 -31.50 31.47 31.24
N VAL A 9 -31.84 32.67 31.77
CA VAL A 9 -30.89 33.60 32.37
C VAL A 9 -31.23 33.81 33.85
N TYR A 10 -30.22 33.76 34.68
CA TYR A 10 -30.34 33.80 36.14
C TYR A 10 -29.33 34.77 36.73
N ILE A 11 -29.56 35.16 37.98
CA ILE A 11 -28.59 35.91 38.81
C ILE A 11 -28.16 34.99 39.95
N ASP A 12 -26.86 34.89 40.18
CA ASP A 12 -26.34 34.16 41.33
C ASP A 12 -26.37 34.99 42.62
N ASP A 13 -26.05 34.37 43.74
CA ASP A 13 -26.12 35.02 45.06
C ASP A 13 -25.11 36.19 45.22
N LYS A 14 -24.20 36.35 44.29
CA LYS A 14 -23.20 37.44 44.18
C LYS A 14 -23.64 38.54 43.19
N GLY A 15 -24.88 38.47 42.69
CA GLY A 15 -25.44 39.45 41.74
C GLY A 15 -24.91 39.31 40.30
N GLN A 16 -24.22 38.19 39.97
CA GLN A 16 -23.64 38.00 38.65
C GLN A 16 -24.62 37.24 37.71
N PHE A 17 -24.80 37.77 36.48
CA PHE A 17 -25.61 37.14 35.47
C PHE A 17 -24.93 35.89 34.92
N TYR A 18 -25.73 34.84 34.67
CA TYR A 18 -25.30 33.63 33.97
C TYR A 18 -26.49 33.06 33.18
N TYR A 19 -26.18 32.30 32.16
CA TYR A 19 -27.18 31.47 31.49
C TYR A 19 -27.00 29.99 31.84
N GLU A 20 -28.14 29.25 31.82
CA GLU A 20 -28.19 27.80 31.87
C GLU A 20 -29.18 27.30 30.85
N VAL A 21 -28.72 26.83 29.70
CA VAL A 21 -29.53 26.37 28.59
C VAL A 21 -29.54 24.85 28.50
N SER A 22 -30.71 24.29 28.21
CA SER A 22 -30.85 22.88 27.83
C SER A 22 -30.77 22.78 26.31
N LEU A 23 -29.85 21.91 25.83
CA LEU A 23 -29.56 21.72 24.43
C LEU A 23 -30.15 20.40 23.89
N GLY A 24 -31.05 19.77 24.65
CA GLY A 24 -31.60 18.46 24.31
C GLY A 24 -30.86 17.30 24.95
N ASN A 25 -31.00 16.12 24.37
CA ASN A 25 -30.31 14.92 24.81
C ASN A 25 -29.17 14.56 23.81
N ASP A 26 -28.09 14.10 24.35
CA ASP A 26 -26.99 13.57 23.54
C ASP A 26 -27.47 12.35 22.74
N LYS A 27 -27.28 12.39 21.43
CA LYS A 27 -27.78 11.33 20.50
C LYS A 27 -27.17 9.98 20.73
N ILE A 28 -25.97 9.92 21.34
CA ILE A 28 -25.20 8.68 21.54
C ILE A 28 -25.40 8.14 22.95
N THR A 29 -25.32 9.01 23.96
CA THR A 29 -25.41 8.58 25.38
C THR A 29 -26.82 8.71 25.96
N GLY A 30 -27.77 9.38 25.26
CA GLY A 30 -29.10 9.67 25.73
C GLY A 30 -29.17 10.68 26.90
N LYS A 31 -28.02 11.13 27.41
CA LYS A 31 -27.96 12.06 28.57
C LYS A 31 -28.35 13.49 28.17
N ARG A 32 -29.06 14.18 29.07
CA ARG A 32 -29.46 15.59 28.88
C ARG A 32 -28.23 16.49 28.86
N ILE A 33 -28.08 17.27 27.78
CA ILE A 33 -27.00 18.24 27.62
C ILE A 33 -27.47 19.59 28.19
N LYS A 34 -26.72 20.12 29.15
CA LYS A 34 -26.91 21.46 29.70
C LYS A 34 -25.61 22.25 29.58
N LYS A 35 -25.72 23.53 29.22
CA LYS A 35 -24.57 24.44 29.21
C LYS A 35 -24.84 25.63 30.10
N LYS A 36 -23.91 25.92 31.02
CA LYS A 36 -23.97 27.03 31.98
C LYS A 36 -22.69 27.83 31.88
N SER A 37 -22.82 29.16 31.79
CA SER A 37 -21.66 30.05 31.80
C SER A 37 -22.03 31.42 32.40
N ARG A 38 -20.99 32.04 33.04
CA ARG A 38 -21.00 33.41 33.51
C ARG A 38 -20.25 34.37 32.60
N LYS A 39 -19.71 33.82 31.48
CA LYS A 39 -18.88 34.57 30.54
C LYS A 39 -19.35 34.29 29.12
N ASP A 40 -19.10 35.26 28.23
CA ASP A 40 -19.27 35.10 26.79
C ASP A 40 -18.18 34.22 26.17
N SER A 41 -18.24 34.02 24.87
CA SER A 41 -17.25 33.27 24.09
C SER A 41 -15.84 33.87 24.13
N ASN A 42 -15.70 35.15 24.46
CA ASN A 42 -14.43 35.87 24.56
C ASN A 42 -13.86 35.87 26.00
N GLY A 43 -14.58 35.24 26.93
CA GLY A 43 -14.16 35.17 28.35
C GLY A 43 -14.57 36.38 29.18
N LYS A 44 -15.36 37.34 28.64
CA LYS A 44 -15.85 38.51 29.34
C LYS A 44 -17.08 38.13 30.17
N LYS A 45 -17.14 38.59 31.44
CA LYS A 45 -18.30 38.41 32.31
C LYS A 45 -19.48 39.23 31.82
N PHE A 46 -20.69 38.69 31.96
CA PHE A 46 -21.94 39.42 31.64
C PHE A 46 -22.18 40.54 32.63
N THR A 47 -22.43 41.73 32.11
CA THR A 47 -22.78 42.94 32.90
C THR A 47 -24.29 43.14 32.93
N THR A 48 -25.02 42.60 31.97
CA THR A 48 -26.47 42.68 31.84
C THR A 48 -27.12 41.33 31.58
N ALA A 49 -28.38 41.19 31.96
CA ALA A 49 -29.22 40.02 31.65
C ALA A 49 -29.37 39.84 30.13
N LYS A 50 -29.40 40.92 29.36
CA LYS A 50 -29.52 40.92 27.90
C LYS A 50 -28.29 40.32 27.23
N GLU A 51 -27.09 40.63 27.72
CA GLU A 51 -25.84 40.01 27.21
C GLU A 51 -25.82 38.50 27.44
N ALA A 52 -26.20 38.05 28.66
CA ALA A 52 -26.31 36.64 28.98
C ALA A 52 -27.33 35.90 28.11
N TYR A 53 -28.47 36.56 27.81
CA TYR A 53 -29.51 36.02 26.93
C TYR A 53 -29.08 35.93 25.47
N THR A 54 -28.42 36.94 24.94
CA THR A 54 -27.89 36.93 23.57
C THR A 54 -26.91 35.78 23.40
N GLU A 55 -26.01 35.57 24.37
CA GLU A 55 -25.05 34.46 24.35
C GLU A 55 -25.75 33.11 24.52
N ALA A 56 -26.80 33.02 25.33
CA ALA A 56 -27.65 31.82 25.48
C ALA A 56 -28.29 31.39 24.15
N ILE A 57 -28.84 32.36 23.40
CA ILE A 57 -29.42 32.14 22.07
C ILE A 57 -28.33 31.72 21.08
N ARG A 58 -27.18 32.38 21.09
CA ARG A 58 -26.05 32.03 20.24
C ARG A 58 -25.63 30.57 20.47
N VAL A 59 -25.48 30.17 21.73
CA VAL A 59 -25.13 28.79 22.11
C VAL A 59 -26.16 27.76 21.65
N LYS A 60 -27.47 28.10 21.75
CA LYS A 60 -28.54 27.24 21.23
C LYS A 60 -28.50 27.11 19.72
N ASN A 61 -28.31 28.22 19.02
CA ASN A 61 -28.23 28.22 17.55
C ASN A 61 -26.98 27.48 17.06
N ASP A 62 -25.83 27.70 17.68
CA ASP A 62 -24.60 26.98 17.37
C ASP A 62 -24.78 25.45 17.55
N TYR A 63 -25.50 25.06 18.61
CA TYR A 63 -25.82 23.65 18.86
C TYR A 63 -26.79 23.07 17.83
N LEU A 64 -27.85 23.82 17.46
CA LEU A 64 -28.80 23.40 16.43
C LEU A 64 -28.14 23.32 15.04
N GLN A 65 -27.27 24.30 14.72
CA GLN A 65 -26.51 24.27 13.46
C GLN A 65 -25.48 23.12 13.41
N SER A 66 -24.97 22.71 14.55
CA SER A 66 -24.07 21.55 14.66
C SER A 66 -24.82 20.22 14.68
N ASP A 67 -26.14 20.23 14.53
CA ASP A 67 -27.03 19.05 14.55
C ASP A 67 -26.80 18.11 15.74
N GLY A 68 -26.35 18.69 16.85
CA GLY A 68 -26.05 17.96 18.10
C GLY A 68 -24.71 17.21 18.12
N TYR A 69 -23.88 17.33 17.07
CA TYR A 69 -22.63 16.59 16.93
C TYR A 69 -21.43 17.09 17.75
N SER A 70 -21.49 18.19 18.46
CA SER A 70 -20.26 18.89 18.82
C SER A 70 -19.82 18.84 20.28
N ASN A 71 -20.37 17.98 21.14
CA ASN A 71 -20.14 18.14 22.58
C ASN A 71 -19.37 17.05 23.31
N TYR A 72 -18.66 16.18 22.57
CA TYR A 72 -17.73 15.27 23.24
C TYR A 72 -16.47 16.00 23.71
N ASP A 73 -16.33 16.12 25.04
CA ASP A 73 -15.09 16.56 25.69
C ASP A 73 -14.01 15.45 25.69
N MET A 74 -14.13 14.50 24.77
CA MET A 74 -13.21 13.38 24.59
C MET A 74 -11.92 13.84 23.94
N THR A 75 -10.77 13.42 24.48
CA THR A 75 -9.49 13.64 23.83
C THR A 75 -9.35 12.74 22.63
N TYR A 76 -8.44 13.11 21.68
CA TYR A 76 -8.14 12.27 20.52
C TYR A 76 -7.65 10.87 20.94
N GLU A 77 -6.81 10.79 21.98
CA GLU A 77 -6.31 9.51 22.51
C GLU A 77 -7.44 8.65 23.12
N GLN A 78 -8.35 9.24 23.86
CA GLN A 78 -9.53 8.53 24.38
C GLN A 78 -10.38 7.98 23.25
N PHE A 79 -10.71 8.81 22.24
CA PHE A 79 -11.44 8.36 21.05
C PHE A 79 -10.75 7.22 20.34
N MET A 80 -9.44 7.35 20.12
CA MET A 80 -8.66 6.30 19.45
C MET A 80 -8.71 4.99 20.23
N ASN A 81 -8.44 5.01 21.54
CA ASN A 81 -8.33 3.80 22.34
C ASN A 81 -9.69 3.12 22.59
N THR A 82 -10.77 3.90 22.74
CA THR A 82 -12.09 3.34 23.10
C THR A 82 -12.99 3.07 21.90
N VAL A 83 -12.75 3.72 20.76
CA VAL A 83 -13.66 3.66 19.60
C VAL A 83 -12.93 3.18 18.33
N TYR A 84 -11.90 3.93 17.88
CA TYR A 84 -11.29 3.66 16.59
C TYR A 84 -10.38 2.42 16.56
N LEU A 85 -9.49 2.26 17.53
CA LEU A 85 -8.53 1.13 17.51
C LEU A 85 -9.18 -0.24 17.65
N PRO A 86 -10.21 -0.46 18.51
CA PRO A 86 -10.95 -1.72 18.54
C PRO A 86 -11.58 -2.06 17.17
N TYR A 87 -12.21 -1.08 16.53
CA TYR A 87 -12.73 -1.22 15.17
C TYR A 87 -11.61 -1.53 14.18
N TYR A 88 -10.54 -0.72 14.16
CA TYR A 88 -9.43 -0.90 13.22
C TYR A 88 -8.75 -2.27 13.36
N GLN A 89 -8.65 -2.77 14.59
CA GLN A 89 -8.07 -4.08 14.88
C GLN A 89 -8.93 -5.22 14.31
N SER A 90 -10.27 -5.08 14.30
CA SER A 90 -11.16 -6.08 13.69
C SER A 90 -11.10 -6.09 12.16
N GLU A 91 -10.77 -4.95 11.54
CA GLU A 91 -10.74 -4.78 10.08
C GLU A 91 -9.42 -5.20 9.42
N VAL A 92 -8.32 -5.27 10.19
CA VAL A 92 -7.00 -5.53 9.63
C VAL A 92 -6.36 -6.76 10.24
N SER A 93 -5.42 -7.39 9.50
CA SER A 93 -4.62 -8.48 10.06
C SER A 93 -3.76 -7.98 11.23
N GLU A 94 -3.49 -8.86 12.20
CA GLU A 94 -2.64 -8.60 13.36
C GLU A 94 -1.28 -8.00 12.95
N HIS A 95 -0.65 -8.54 11.91
CA HIS A 95 0.58 -8.00 11.36
C HIS A 95 0.44 -6.55 10.86
N THR A 96 -0.67 -6.23 10.20
CA THR A 96 -0.95 -4.85 9.75
C THR A 96 -1.14 -3.93 10.93
N TYR A 97 -1.88 -4.37 11.95
CA TYR A 97 -2.08 -3.61 13.18
C TYR A 97 -0.74 -3.33 13.88
N ALA A 98 0.08 -4.35 14.10
CA ALA A 98 1.40 -4.24 14.72
C ALA A 98 2.32 -3.27 13.97
N THR A 99 2.36 -3.35 12.63
CA THR A 99 3.20 -2.45 11.81
C THR A 99 2.73 -1.00 11.79
N ARG A 100 1.47 -0.71 12.19
CA ARG A 100 0.93 0.66 12.30
C ARG A 100 1.24 1.33 13.63
N GLN A 101 1.56 0.58 14.67
CA GLN A 101 1.81 1.11 16.01
C GLN A 101 2.83 2.27 16.04
N PRO A 102 3.99 2.22 15.34
CA PRO A 102 4.91 3.35 15.33
C PRO A 102 4.30 4.64 14.76
N SER A 103 3.50 4.53 13.69
CA SER A 103 2.84 5.68 13.08
C SER A 103 1.73 6.25 13.97
N LEU A 104 0.98 5.38 14.65
CA LEU A 104 -0.02 5.78 15.65
C LEU A 104 0.62 6.52 16.82
N LYS A 105 1.76 6.05 17.33
CA LYS A 105 2.52 6.71 18.40
C LYS A 105 2.90 8.15 18.04
N ILE A 106 3.30 8.40 16.79
CA ILE A 106 3.60 9.75 16.29
C ILE A 106 2.36 10.65 16.37
N VAL A 107 1.21 10.13 15.96
CA VAL A 107 -0.06 10.88 15.99
C VAL A 107 -0.50 11.15 17.43
N PHE A 108 -0.40 10.15 18.33
CA PHE A 108 -0.72 10.30 19.74
C PHE A 108 0.16 11.36 20.41
N ASN A 109 1.45 11.36 20.18
CA ASN A 109 2.37 12.36 20.73
C ASN A 109 1.99 13.78 20.32
N ARG A 110 1.35 13.94 19.15
CA ARG A 110 0.97 15.27 18.61
C ARG A 110 -0.42 15.73 19.03
N PHE A 111 -1.39 14.82 19.01
CA PHE A 111 -2.80 15.17 19.18
C PHE A 111 -3.47 14.49 20.38
N GLY A 112 -2.84 13.49 21.00
CA GLY A 112 -3.47 12.64 22.00
C GLY A 112 -4.19 13.38 23.11
N LYS A 113 -3.53 14.37 23.71
CA LYS A 113 -4.06 15.18 24.81
C LYS A 113 -5.08 16.23 24.36
N LYS A 114 -5.24 16.46 23.05
CA LYS A 114 -6.15 17.46 22.52
C LYS A 114 -7.56 16.91 22.43
N LYS A 115 -8.56 17.74 22.75
CA LYS A 115 -9.96 17.37 22.51
C LYS A 115 -10.18 17.18 21.01
N LEU A 116 -10.89 16.13 20.65
CA LEU A 116 -11.14 15.75 19.25
C LEU A 116 -11.74 16.92 18.45
N LYS A 117 -12.72 17.62 19.05
CA LYS A 117 -13.41 18.77 18.45
C LYS A 117 -12.54 20.03 18.28
N ASP A 118 -11.42 20.14 19.03
CA ASP A 118 -10.57 21.33 19.05
C ASP A 118 -9.37 21.19 18.10
N ILE A 119 -9.28 20.11 17.33
CA ILE A 119 -8.26 19.94 16.31
C ILE A 119 -8.55 20.88 15.14
N THR A 120 -7.63 21.81 14.88
CA THR A 120 -7.80 22.84 13.85
C THR A 120 -7.08 22.48 12.54
N VAL A 121 -7.55 23.04 11.42
CA VAL A 121 -6.90 22.90 10.10
C VAL A 121 -5.43 23.35 10.15
N ARG A 122 -5.14 24.44 10.89
CA ARG A 122 -3.77 24.98 11.05
C ARG A 122 -2.84 23.97 11.71
N GLU A 123 -3.31 23.27 12.73
CA GLU A 123 -2.50 22.25 13.42
C GLU A 123 -2.28 21.02 12.56
N VAL A 124 -3.28 20.61 11.79
CA VAL A 124 -3.17 19.53 10.81
C VAL A 124 -2.15 19.89 9.73
N GLN A 125 -2.16 21.13 9.22
CA GLN A 125 -1.18 21.60 8.26
C GLN A 125 0.23 21.64 8.88
N ASN A 126 0.35 22.12 10.11
CA ASN A 126 1.64 22.12 10.83
C ASN A 126 2.17 20.70 11.06
N PHE A 127 1.31 19.76 11.38
CA PHE A 127 1.68 18.34 11.52
C PHE A 127 2.18 17.76 10.19
N ARG A 128 1.46 18.00 9.10
CA ARG A 128 1.88 17.58 7.76
C ARG A 128 3.26 18.13 7.39
N THR A 129 3.49 19.42 7.63
CA THR A 129 4.77 20.08 7.37
C THR A 129 5.88 19.49 8.24
N TRP A 130 5.61 19.29 9.53
CA TRP A 130 6.56 18.74 10.48
C TRP A 130 6.98 17.30 10.09
N LEU A 131 6.07 16.46 9.61
CA LEU A 131 6.40 15.09 9.19
C LEU A 131 7.50 15.06 8.13
N LEU A 132 7.53 16.05 7.23
CA LEU A 132 8.46 16.12 6.09
C LEU A 132 9.69 17.00 6.36
N ALA A 133 9.62 17.89 7.35
CA ALA A 133 10.66 18.87 7.61
C ALA A 133 11.94 18.21 8.15
N LYS A 134 13.11 18.65 7.66
CA LYS A 134 14.43 18.17 8.15
C LYS A 134 14.64 18.42 9.63
N ASN A 135 14.17 19.55 10.15
CA ASN A 135 14.22 19.93 11.59
C ASN A 135 12.99 19.40 12.36
N GLY A 136 12.18 18.51 11.78
CA GLY A 136 10.99 17.93 12.38
C GLY A 136 11.07 16.42 12.46
N GLY A 137 10.06 15.74 11.88
CA GLY A 137 10.03 14.29 11.83
C GLY A 137 11.03 13.68 10.86
N ASN A 138 11.40 14.42 9.82
CA ASN A 138 12.32 14.00 8.74
C ASN A 138 12.02 12.60 8.17
N TYR A 139 10.71 12.27 8.09
CA TYR A 139 10.29 10.97 7.58
C TYR A 139 10.32 10.94 6.05
N SER A 140 10.57 9.77 5.50
CA SER A 140 10.40 9.56 4.05
C SER A 140 8.97 9.92 3.63
N GLN A 141 8.82 10.41 2.40
CA GLN A 141 7.52 10.82 1.86
C GLN A 141 6.46 9.70 1.95
N ALA A 142 6.86 8.45 1.74
CA ALA A 142 5.99 7.29 1.85
C ALA A 142 5.51 7.06 3.29
N TYR A 143 6.42 7.14 4.28
CA TYR A 143 6.08 6.93 5.69
C TYR A 143 5.29 8.10 6.27
N ALA A 144 5.65 9.34 5.91
CA ALA A 144 4.90 10.54 6.25
C ALA A 144 3.46 10.48 5.69
N GLY A 145 3.33 10.05 4.41
CA GLY A 145 2.03 9.85 3.78
C GLY A 145 1.18 8.79 4.46
N LEU A 146 1.79 7.70 4.89
CA LEU A 146 1.14 6.64 5.66
C LEU A 146 0.66 7.14 7.03
N THR A 147 1.52 7.84 7.78
CA THR A 147 1.20 8.38 9.11
C THR A 147 0.08 9.43 9.01
N PHE A 148 0.20 10.36 8.07
CA PHE A 148 -0.82 11.37 7.83
C PHE A 148 -2.15 10.75 7.36
N GLY A 149 -2.09 9.73 6.50
CA GLY A 149 -3.26 8.98 6.04
C GLY A 149 -3.97 8.22 7.16
N THR A 150 -3.23 7.63 8.10
CA THR A 150 -3.80 6.97 9.29
C THR A 150 -4.53 7.97 10.18
N PHE A 151 -3.94 9.14 10.41
CA PHE A 151 -4.60 10.24 11.13
C PHE A 151 -5.89 10.69 10.43
N ARG A 152 -5.86 10.91 9.11
CA ARG A 152 -7.06 11.33 8.35
C ARG A 152 -8.18 10.31 8.45
N LYS A 153 -7.88 9.03 8.29
CA LYS A 153 -8.87 7.94 8.38
C LYS A 153 -9.52 7.85 9.75
N SER A 154 -8.78 8.11 10.84
CA SER A 154 -9.36 8.12 12.17
C SER A 154 -10.33 9.28 12.36
N LEU A 155 -10.08 10.45 11.74
CA LEU A 155 -11.01 11.58 11.75
C LEU A 155 -12.20 11.36 10.81
N ASP A 156 -12.04 10.67 9.67
CA ASP A 156 -13.16 10.26 8.82
C ASP A 156 -14.10 9.33 9.61
N PHE A 157 -13.53 8.33 10.28
CA PHE A 157 -14.32 7.43 11.13
C PHE A 157 -15.01 8.17 12.29
N ALA A 158 -14.37 9.20 12.85
CA ALA A 158 -15.01 10.04 13.87
C ALA A 158 -16.22 10.81 13.32
N VAL A 159 -16.20 11.19 12.04
CA VAL A 159 -17.35 11.79 11.35
C VAL A 159 -18.43 10.74 11.08
N ASP A 160 -18.06 9.57 10.55
CA ASP A 160 -18.99 8.48 10.25
C ASP A 160 -19.74 8.00 11.51
N MET A 161 -19.02 7.94 12.64
CA MET A 161 -19.58 7.59 13.95
C MET A 161 -20.18 8.77 14.72
N GLN A 162 -20.32 9.93 14.08
CA GLN A 162 -20.94 11.12 14.64
C GLN A 162 -20.24 11.76 15.86
N TYR A 163 -18.96 11.48 16.07
CA TYR A 163 -18.12 12.17 17.06
C TYR A 163 -17.64 13.54 16.58
N LEU A 164 -17.58 13.75 15.28
CA LEU A 164 -17.24 15.02 14.63
C LEU A 164 -18.26 15.36 13.54
N GLN A 165 -18.55 16.64 13.36
CA GLN A 165 -19.38 17.11 12.24
C GLN A 165 -18.64 17.05 10.90
N LYS A 166 -17.34 17.31 10.91
CA LYS A 166 -16.49 17.34 9.70
C LYS A 166 -15.06 16.96 10.01
N ASN A 167 -14.42 16.32 9.05
CA ASN A 167 -12.98 16.04 9.09
C ASN A 167 -12.19 17.26 8.63
N VAL A 168 -11.59 17.99 9.58
CA VAL A 168 -10.79 19.19 9.30
C VAL A 168 -9.53 18.89 8.50
N SER A 169 -9.02 17.64 8.54
CA SER A 169 -7.83 17.23 7.81
C SER A 169 -8.05 17.17 6.30
N MET A 170 -9.30 17.09 5.84
CA MET A 170 -9.63 17.10 4.41
C MET A 170 -9.34 18.43 3.73
N LYS A 171 -9.26 19.54 4.49
CA LYS A 171 -8.84 20.85 3.98
C LYS A 171 -7.34 20.96 3.73
N VAL A 172 -6.55 19.99 4.20
CA VAL A 172 -5.10 19.94 4.03
C VAL A 172 -4.77 18.97 2.90
N LYS A 173 -3.88 19.32 1.98
CA LYS A 173 -3.46 18.43 0.89
C LYS A 173 -2.83 17.14 1.44
N SER A 174 -3.17 16.00 0.87
CA SER A 174 -2.49 14.73 1.18
C SER A 174 -1.00 14.81 0.87
N ILE A 175 -0.22 13.96 1.49
CA ILE A 175 1.19 13.78 1.12
C ILE A 175 1.22 12.80 -0.05
N PRO A 176 1.69 13.23 -1.24
CA PRO A 176 1.73 12.35 -2.40
C PRO A 176 2.69 11.18 -2.14
N LYS A 177 2.39 10.02 -2.70
CA LYS A 177 3.34 8.91 -2.68
C LYS A 177 4.53 9.27 -3.54
N GLY A 178 5.75 9.19 -2.98
CA GLY A 178 6.97 9.34 -3.75
C GLY A 178 7.05 8.28 -4.86
N LYS A 179 7.71 8.61 -5.96
CA LYS A 179 8.04 7.62 -6.98
C LYS A 179 9.12 6.71 -6.38
N SER A 180 8.82 5.43 -6.21
CA SER A 180 9.82 4.41 -5.89
C SER A 180 10.17 3.71 -7.20
N ILE A 181 11.37 3.95 -7.69
CA ILE A 181 11.95 3.13 -8.75
C ILE A 181 12.38 1.84 -8.04
N ALA A 182 11.83 0.72 -8.46
CA ALA A 182 12.26 -0.57 -7.95
C ALA A 182 13.52 -0.98 -8.71
N GLU A 183 14.64 -1.03 -8.03
CA GLU A 183 15.88 -1.57 -8.57
C GLU A 183 15.71 -3.08 -8.80
N TYR A 184 16.22 -3.56 -9.91
CA TYR A 184 16.17 -4.95 -10.33
C TYR A 184 17.47 -5.32 -11.07
N TRP A 185 17.75 -6.60 -11.17
CA TRP A 185 18.84 -7.14 -12.00
C TRP A 185 18.33 -7.44 -13.42
N THR A 186 19.11 -7.06 -14.39
CA THR A 186 18.99 -7.53 -15.78
C THR A 186 19.35 -9.02 -15.85
N LYS A 187 19.16 -9.65 -17.01
CA LYS A 187 19.66 -11.00 -17.27
C LYS A 187 21.15 -11.09 -17.03
N ASN A 188 21.94 -10.17 -17.58
CA ASN A 188 23.39 -10.14 -17.45
C ASN A 188 23.83 -9.97 -15.98
N ASP A 189 23.19 -9.06 -15.22
CA ASP A 189 23.49 -8.90 -13.79
C ASP A 189 23.22 -10.20 -13.02
N PHE A 190 22.13 -10.91 -13.35
CA PHE A 190 21.77 -12.17 -12.70
C PHE A 190 22.79 -13.27 -13.03
N GLU A 191 23.18 -13.42 -14.29
CA GLU A 191 24.19 -14.38 -14.75
C GLU A 191 25.53 -14.13 -14.05
N GLU A 192 25.94 -12.87 -13.91
CA GLU A 192 27.16 -12.51 -13.18
C GLU A 192 27.05 -12.87 -11.69
N VAL A 193 25.89 -12.61 -11.07
CA VAL A 193 25.65 -12.97 -9.66
C VAL A 193 25.76 -14.47 -9.42
N ILE A 194 25.08 -15.29 -10.21
CA ILE A 194 25.09 -16.76 -10.00
C ILE A 194 26.43 -17.41 -10.35
N SER A 195 27.20 -16.81 -11.26
CA SER A 195 28.54 -17.28 -11.62
C SER A 195 29.56 -17.13 -10.48
N ASN A 196 29.29 -16.27 -9.50
CA ASN A 196 30.11 -16.07 -8.31
C ASN A 196 29.77 -17.02 -7.14
N ILE A 197 28.93 -18.04 -7.35
CA ILE A 197 28.48 -18.95 -6.30
C ILE A 197 29.14 -20.33 -6.48
N CYS A 198 29.80 -20.81 -5.43
CA CYS A 198 30.43 -22.12 -5.41
C CYS A 198 29.40 -23.20 -5.03
N ILE A 199 28.80 -23.85 -6.03
CA ILE A 199 27.75 -24.86 -5.78
C ILE A 199 28.29 -26.17 -5.15
N SER A 200 29.60 -26.38 -5.06
CA SER A 200 30.18 -27.49 -4.31
C SER A 200 30.03 -27.33 -2.80
N ASP A 201 29.97 -26.11 -2.29
CA ASP A 201 29.61 -25.83 -0.90
C ASP A 201 28.11 -26.00 -0.70
N PHE A 202 27.68 -26.63 0.41
CA PHE A 202 26.27 -26.92 0.68
C PHE A 202 25.44 -25.66 0.87
N TYR A 203 25.96 -24.70 1.65
CA TYR A 203 25.22 -23.45 1.93
C TYR A 203 25.20 -22.53 0.70
N GLU A 204 26.27 -22.48 -0.06
CA GLU A 204 26.31 -21.69 -1.29
C GLU A 204 25.41 -22.31 -2.37
N HIS A 205 25.29 -23.65 -2.45
CA HIS A 205 24.30 -24.29 -3.31
C HIS A 205 22.85 -23.87 -2.93
N LEU A 206 22.52 -23.81 -1.64
CA LEU A 206 21.24 -23.23 -1.22
C LEU A 206 21.10 -21.77 -1.65
N CYS A 207 22.16 -20.96 -1.55
CA CYS A 207 22.13 -19.56 -2.02
C CYS A 207 21.83 -19.47 -3.52
N PHE A 208 22.47 -20.33 -4.32
CA PHE A 208 22.23 -20.44 -5.76
C PHE A 208 20.78 -20.80 -6.05
N VAL A 209 20.26 -21.86 -5.44
CA VAL A 209 18.88 -22.31 -5.63
C VAL A 209 17.88 -21.23 -5.20
N MET A 210 18.15 -20.53 -4.13
CA MET A 210 17.30 -19.43 -3.66
C MET A 210 17.24 -18.30 -4.69
N LEU A 211 18.39 -17.81 -5.18
CA LEU A 211 18.43 -16.74 -6.17
C LEU A 211 17.78 -17.17 -7.48
N TRP A 212 18.07 -18.39 -7.95
CA TRP A 212 17.49 -18.97 -9.14
C TRP A 212 15.96 -19.07 -9.04
N LEU A 213 15.45 -19.67 -7.96
CA LEU A 213 14.00 -19.85 -7.75
C LEU A 213 13.26 -18.52 -7.79
N TYR A 214 13.75 -17.49 -7.09
CA TYR A 214 13.10 -16.18 -7.09
C TYR A 214 13.19 -15.49 -8.45
N PHE A 215 14.31 -15.59 -9.13
CA PHE A 215 14.49 -14.96 -10.44
C PHE A 215 13.65 -15.67 -11.52
N CYS A 216 13.63 -16.99 -11.58
CA CYS A 216 12.94 -17.75 -12.63
C CYS A 216 11.43 -17.91 -12.40
N THR A 217 10.94 -17.75 -11.16
CA THR A 217 9.51 -17.90 -10.86
C THR A 217 8.79 -16.62 -10.52
N GLY A 218 9.52 -15.58 -10.10
CA GLY A 218 8.95 -14.30 -9.67
C GLY A 218 8.05 -14.38 -8.44
N VAL A 219 8.13 -15.43 -7.62
CA VAL A 219 7.34 -15.57 -6.38
C VAL A 219 7.68 -14.46 -5.39
N ARG A 220 6.70 -14.07 -4.55
CA ARG A 220 6.95 -13.11 -3.47
C ARG A 220 7.85 -13.75 -2.40
N VAL A 221 8.59 -12.94 -1.65
CA VAL A 221 9.51 -13.45 -0.61
C VAL A 221 8.81 -14.40 0.35
N ASN A 222 7.61 -14.06 0.83
CA ASN A 222 6.86 -14.91 1.75
C ASN A 222 6.28 -16.18 1.10
N GLU A 223 6.04 -16.15 -0.20
CA GLU A 223 5.63 -17.31 -0.97
C GLU A 223 6.81 -18.26 -1.13
N GLY A 224 7.96 -17.76 -1.60
CA GLY A 224 9.16 -18.56 -1.84
C GLY A 224 9.70 -19.25 -0.58
N THR A 225 9.67 -18.56 0.58
CA THR A 225 10.06 -19.20 1.85
C THR A 225 9.08 -20.25 2.34
N ALA A 226 7.84 -20.25 1.84
CA ALA A 226 6.80 -21.20 2.21
C ALA A 226 6.74 -22.44 1.32
N ILE A 227 7.51 -22.50 0.22
CA ILE A 227 7.47 -23.62 -0.72
C ILE A 227 7.99 -24.89 -0.05
N TRP A 228 7.16 -25.94 -0.11
CA TRP A 228 7.52 -27.30 0.24
C TRP A 228 7.77 -28.12 -1.02
N TRP A 229 8.51 -29.21 -0.88
CA TRP A 229 8.72 -30.13 -2.01
C TRP A 229 7.43 -30.66 -2.62
N ASN A 230 6.39 -30.82 -1.80
CA ASN A 230 5.07 -31.27 -2.26
C ASN A 230 4.28 -30.19 -3.05
N ASP A 231 4.79 -28.95 -3.11
CA ASP A 231 4.20 -27.92 -3.97
C ASP A 231 4.80 -27.97 -5.39
N ILE A 232 5.81 -28.83 -5.65
CA ILE A 232 6.46 -28.97 -6.94
C ILE A 232 6.09 -30.33 -7.55
N ASP A 233 5.42 -30.28 -8.70
CA ASP A 233 5.17 -31.45 -9.55
C ASP A 233 6.29 -31.50 -10.60
N PHE A 234 7.24 -32.43 -10.42
CA PHE A 234 8.39 -32.58 -11.31
C PHE A 234 8.05 -33.19 -12.67
N GLU A 235 6.95 -33.93 -12.78
CA GLU A 235 6.49 -34.52 -14.04
C GLU A 235 5.78 -33.49 -14.89
N LYS A 236 4.86 -32.72 -14.29
CA LYS A 236 4.15 -31.63 -14.97
C LYS A 236 4.99 -30.36 -15.08
N LYS A 237 6.13 -30.32 -14.43
CA LYS A 237 6.99 -29.11 -14.31
C LYS A 237 6.22 -27.90 -13.79
N GLU A 238 5.50 -28.08 -12.70
CA GLU A 238 4.61 -27.08 -12.11
C GLU A 238 4.95 -26.78 -10.66
N LEU A 239 4.98 -25.51 -10.31
CA LEU A 239 5.06 -25.01 -8.95
C LEU A 239 3.69 -24.45 -8.53
N ARG A 240 3.06 -25.04 -7.52
CA ARG A 240 1.83 -24.53 -6.93
C ARG A 240 2.15 -23.49 -5.86
N VAL A 241 1.86 -22.23 -6.15
CA VAL A 241 2.00 -21.12 -5.20
C VAL A 241 0.66 -20.91 -4.47
N ALA A 242 0.49 -21.57 -3.34
CA ALA A 242 -0.75 -21.57 -2.57
C ALA A 242 -0.57 -21.13 -1.11
N HIS A 243 0.67 -20.97 -0.67
CA HIS A 243 0.98 -20.73 0.74
C HIS A 243 1.88 -19.51 0.93
N MET A 244 1.79 -18.95 2.12
CA MET A 244 2.70 -17.92 2.61
C MET A 244 3.18 -18.29 4.01
N LEU A 245 4.35 -17.80 4.39
CA LEU A 245 4.92 -18.02 5.71
C LEU A 245 4.77 -16.76 6.56
N ILE A 246 4.14 -16.91 7.73
CA ILE A 246 4.18 -15.92 8.79
C ILE A 246 5.23 -16.38 9.78
N MET A 247 6.23 -15.53 10.02
CA MET A 247 7.37 -15.84 10.88
C MET A 247 7.57 -14.75 11.90
N THR A 248 7.68 -15.12 13.16
CA THR A 248 8.15 -14.23 14.23
C THR A 248 9.66 -14.40 14.43
N ASN A 249 10.14 -15.65 14.40
CA ASN A 249 11.55 -16.02 14.46
C ASN A 249 11.77 -17.35 13.73
N LYS A 250 13.02 -17.86 13.71
CA LYS A 250 13.39 -19.09 13.00
C LYS A 250 12.60 -20.33 13.44
N ASN A 251 12.25 -20.42 14.73
CA ASN A 251 11.59 -21.59 15.31
C ASN A 251 10.08 -21.36 15.52
N ASN A 252 9.59 -20.14 15.30
CA ASN A 252 8.18 -19.79 15.44
C ASN A 252 7.65 -19.24 14.11
N TRP A 253 7.06 -20.16 13.35
CA TRP A 253 6.51 -19.88 12.04
C TRP A 253 5.19 -20.64 11.83
N GLN A 254 4.35 -20.09 10.98
CA GLN A 254 3.10 -20.71 10.55
C GLN A 254 3.00 -20.62 9.04
N ARG A 255 2.80 -21.77 8.40
CA ARG A 255 2.48 -21.84 6.99
C ARG A 255 0.97 -21.72 6.82
N GLN A 256 0.53 -20.68 6.14
CA GLN A 256 -0.88 -20.37 5.94
C GLN A 256 -1.24 -20.43 4.46
N ASN A 257 -2.49 -20.77 4.17
CA ASN A 257 -3.04 -20.64 2.83
C ASN A 257 -3.03 -19.16 2.41
N HIS A 258 -2.81 -18.90 1.13
CA HIS A 258 -2.77 -17.56 0.59
C HIS A 258 -4.21 -17.00 0.57
N THR A 259 -4.56 -16.19 1.57
CA THR A 259 -5.96 -15.74 1.77
C THR A 259 -6.25 -14.34 1.25
N LYS A 260 -5.23 -13.57 0.80
CA LYS A 260 -5.41 -12.14 0.54
C LYS A 260 -6.12 -11.81 -0.78
N THR A 261 -5.99 -12.65 -1.81
CA THR A 261 -6.69 -12.51 -3.10
C THR A 261 -6.66 -13.87 -3.82
N ASP A 262 -7.72 -14.23 -4.52
CA ASP A 262 -7.77 -15.44 -5.36
C ASP A 262 -6.66 -15.48 -6.41
N ALA A 263 -6.24 -14.31 -6.90
CA ALA A 263 -5.10 -14.17 -7.82
C ALA A 263 -3.73 -14.58 -7.20
N GLY A 264 -3.65 -14.72 -5.87
CA GLY A 264 -2.46 -15.23 -5.19
C GLY A 264 -2.26 -16.74 -5.37
N LEU A 265 -3.36 -17.49 -5.49
CA LEU A 265 -3.34 -18.90 -5.82
C LEU A 265 -3.04 -19.08 -7.30
N ARG A 266 -1.92 -19.67 -7.63
CA ARG A 266 -1.52 -19.86 -9.03
C ARG A 266 -0.58 -21.04 -9.19
N ILE A 267 -0.55 -21.56 -10.38
CA ILE A 267 0.47 -22.51 -10.86
C ILE A 267 1.45 -21.74 -11.73
N VAL A 268 2.73 -21.95 -11.47
CA VAL A 268 3.83 -21.41 -12.26
C VAL A 268 4.53 -22.59 -12.97
N THR A 269 4.45 -22.64 -14.29
CA THR A 269 5.18 -23.63 -15.08
C THR A 269 6.67 -23.35 -15.01
N LEU A 270 7.47 -24.38 -14.75
CA LEU A 270 8.92 -24.35 -14.61
C LEU A 270 9.58 -24.80 -15.91
N ASP A 271 10.67 -24.15 -16.26
CA ASP A 271 11.54 -24.56 -17.36
C ASP A 271 12.41 -25.77 -16.95
N ASP A 272 13.04 -26.40 -17.93
CA ASP A 272 13.82 -27.62 -17.73
C ASP A 272 15.06 -27.40 -16.85
N ASP A 273 15.72 -26.26 -16.97
CA ASP A 273 16.88 -25.91 -16.16
C ASP A 273 16.49 -25.77 -14.70
N THR A 274 15.37 -25.08 -14.43
CA THR A 274 14.80 -24.95 -13.06
C THR A 274 14.46 -26.31 -12.48
N ILE A 275 13.87 -27.22 -13.25
CA ILE A 275 13.57 -28.60 -12.81
C ILE A 275 14.85 -29.38 -12.48
N GLN A 276 15.87 -29.30 -13.31
CA GLN A 276 17.16 -29.99 -13.06
C GLN A 276 17.85 -29.45 -11.80
N ILE A 277 17.90 -28.13 -11.64
CA ILE A 277 18.48 -27.48 -10.45
C ILE A 277 17.74 -27.90 -9.17
N LEU A 278 16.40 -27.90 -9.21
CA LEU A 278 15.61 -28.30 -8.06
C LEU A 278 15.74 -29.79 -7.73
N LYS A 279 15.85 -30.66 -8.72
CA LYS A 279 16.12 -32.10 -8.51
C LYS A 279 17.49 -32.31 -7.85
N ALA A 280 18.54 -31.71 -8.39
CA ALA A 280 19.90 -31.81 -7.83
C ALA A 280 19.95 -31.26 -6.39
N TRP A 281 19.26 -30.15 -6.12
CA TRP A 281 19.15 -29.60 -4.76
C TRP A 281 18.39 -30.54 -3.83
N LYS A 282 17.27 -31.11 -4.27
CA LYS A 282 16.46 -32.03 -3.46
C LYS A 282 17.24 -33.26 -3.05
N GLU A 283 18.01 -33.84 -3.98
CA GLU A 283 18.88 -34.95 -3.72
C GLU A 283 19.93 -34.59 -2.66
N ARG A 284 20.64 -33.49 -2.88
CA ARG A 284 21.66 -33.03 -1.93
C ARG A 284 21.11 -32.67 -0.57
N GLN A 285 19.91 -32.02 -0.52
CA GLN A 285 19.25 -31.68 0.74
C GLN A 285 18.80 -32.93 1.52
N SER A 286 18.57 -34.06 0.83
CA SER A 286 18.19 -35.31 1.49
C SER A 286 19.27 -35.87 2.43
N GLU A 287 20.52 -35.44 2.28
CA GLU A 287 21.62 -35.74 3.21
C GLU A 287 21.35 -35.22 4.63
N LEU A 288 20.52 -34.17 4.78
CA LEU A 288 20.09 -33.64 6.07
C LEU A 288 18.93 -34.43 6.71
N GLY A 289 18.45 -35.49 6.05
CA GLY A 289 17.23 -36.21 6.41
C GLY A 289 15.99 -35.59 5.75
N LYS A 290 14.82 -35.81 6.35
CA LYS A 290 13.56 -35.35 5.78
C LYS A 290 13.32 -33.86 6.01
N VAL A 291 13.53 -33.06 4.98
CA VAL A 291 13.28 -31.60 4.97
C VAL A 291 12.09 -31.29 4.06
N ASN A 292 11.09 -30.57 4.58
CA ASN A 292 9.92 -30.20 3.79
C ASN A 292 10.16 -28.94 2.93
N PHE A 293 10.86 -27.95 3.47
CA PHE A 293 11.11 -26.68 2.80
C PHE A 293 12.17 -26.79 1.70
N VAL A 294 11.87 -26.26 0.52
CA VAL A 294 12.83 -26.15 -0.57
C VAL A 294 14.00 -25.25 -0.16
N LEU A 295 13.72 -24.10 0.42
CA LEU A 295 14.73 -23.14 0.89
C LEU A 295 15.04 -23.35 2.37
N SER A 296 15.78 -24.41 2.65
CA SER A 296 16.23 -24.75 4.01
C SER A 296 17.58 -25.47 3.98
N TYR A 297 18.40 -25.22 5.01
CA TYR A 297 19.66 -25.94 5.25
C TYR A 297 19.69 -26.69 6.60
N ASP A 298 18.61 -26.55 7.41
CA ASP A 298 18.57 -27.11 8.76
C ASP A 298 17.15 -27.60 9.17
N GLY A 299 16.27 -27.80 8.18
CA GLY A 299 14.87 -28.16 8.41
C GLY A 299 13.92 -27.00 8.68
N ASN A 300 14.46 -25.80 9.00
CA ASN A 300 13.67 -24.60 9.23
C ASN A 300 13.58 -23.74 7.98
N PRO A 301 12.52 -22.93 7.84
CA PRO A 301 12.39 -22.03 6.69
C PRO A 301 13.42 -20.90 6.73
N MET A 302 13.86 -20.46 5.56
CA MET A 302 14.81 -19.36 5.42
C MET A 302 14.19 -18.03 5.85
N LEU A 303 14.89 -17.27 6.70
CA LEU A 303 14.49 -15.93 7.13
C LEU A 303 14.63 -14.89 6.01
N LYS A 304 13.72 -13.90 5.96
CA LYS A 304 13.82 -12.76 5.02
C LYS A 304 15.12 -11.97 5.16
N SER A 305 15.62 -11.83 6.38
CA SER A 305 16.93 -11.20 6.63
C SER A 305 18.09 -11.97 6.02
N THR A 306 18.00 -13.32 6.00
CA THR A 306 18.98 -14.18 5.33
C THR A 306 18.95 -13.96 3.83
N ILE A 307 17.75 -13.94 3.21
CA ILE A 307 17.60 -13.64 1.77
C ILE A 307 18.26 -12.29 1.44
N SER A 308 17.95 -11.24 2.20
CA SER A 308 18.52 -9.91 1.98
C SER A 308 20.05 -9.89 2.13
N ARG A 309 20.58 -10.66 3.06
CA ARG A 309 22.03 -10.79 3.29
C ARG A 309 22.72 -11.52 2.13
N ILE A 310 22.11 -12.59 1.62
CA ILE A 310 22.60 -13.33 0.45
C ILE A 310 22.65 -12.42 -0.77
N ILE A 311 21.53 -11.73 -1.08
CA ILE A 311 21.46 -10.76 -2.20
C ILE A 311 22.59 -9.72 -2.08
N LYS A 312 22.74 -9.12 -0.89
CA LYS A 312 23.78 -8.09 -0.65
C LYS A 312 25.21 -8.67 -0.83
N ARG A 313 25.46 -9.90 -0.36
CA ARG A 313 26.77 -10.57 -0.50
C ARG A 313 27.14 -10.75 -1.96
N TYR A 314 26.25 -11.39 -2.73
CA TYR A 314 26.56 -11.75 -4.10
C TYR A 314 26.45 -10.57 -5.06
N ALA A 315 25.58 -9.59 -4.82
CA ALA A 315 25.59 -8.32 -5.55
C ALA A 315 26.95 -7.60 -5.43
N LYS A 316 27.53 -7.62 -4.23
CA LYS A 316 28.85 -7.02 -4.00
C LYS A 316 29.97 -7.82 -4.69
N LEU A 317 29.93 -9.15 -4.65
CA LEU A 317 30.93 -10.01 -5.30
C LEU A 317 30.88 -9.86 -6.82
N ALA A 318 29.69 -9.80 -7.40
CA ALA A 318 29.47 -9.63 -8.83
C ALA A 318 29.57 -8.17 -9.31
N ASN A 319 29.76 -7.21 -8.39
CA ASN A 319 29.81 -5.79 -8.70
C ASN A 319 28.56 -5.29 -9.47
N VAL A 320 27.38 -5.81 -9.13
CA VAL A 320 26.10 -5.40 -9.72
C VAL A 320 25.28 -4.53 -8.74
N PRO A 321 24.22 -3.83 -9.20
CA PRO A 321 23.39 -2.99 -8.34
C PRO A 321 22.81 -3.75 -7.14
N LEU A 322 22.81 -3.11 -5.97
CA LEU A 322 22.21 -3.69 -4.77
C LEU A 322 20.69 -3.57 -4.84
N ILE A 323 20.00 -4.69 -4.94
CA ILE A 323 18.55 -4.76 -4.93
C ILE A 323 18.00 -5.27 -3.59
N GLN A 324 16.74 -4.94 -3.30
CA GLN A 324 16.00 -5.57 -2.20
C GLN A 324 15.46 -6.94 -2.65
N ALA A 325 15.09 -7.82 -1.70
CA ALA A 325 14.54 -9.13 -2.02
C ALA A 325 13.31 -9.10 -2.97
N LYS A 326 12.47 -8.05 -2.88
CA LYS A 326 11.39 -7.82 -3.86
C LYS A 326 11.91 -7.50 -5.27
N GLY A 327 13.13 -7.01 -5.37
CA GLY A 327 13.80 -6.70 -6.65
C GLY A 327 13.94 -7.92 -7.54
N LEU A 328 14.18 -9.14 -6.98
CA LEU A 328 14.23 -10.37 -7.76
C LEU A 328 12.95 -10.66 -8.54
N ARG A 329 11.81 -10.34 -7.96
CA ARG A 329 10.52 -10.42 -8.66
C ARG A 329 10.40 -9.36 -9.76
N HIS A 330 10.94 -8.16 -9.53
CA HIS A 330 11.03 -7.13 -10.57
C HIS A 330 12.00 -7.56 -11.68
N SER A 331 13.13 -8.22 -11.33
CA SER A 331 14.05 -8.82 -12.29
C SER A 331 13.36 -9.85 -13.16
N HIS A 332 12.57 -10.76 -12.57
CA HIS A 332 11.78 -11.73 -13.33
C HIS A 332 10.80 -11.06 -14.31
N ALA A 333 10.06 -10.05 -13.86
CA ALA A 333 9.13 -9.32 -14.73
C ALA A 333 9.88 -8.64 -15.89
N SER A 334 10.99 -7.96 -15.58
CA SER A 334 11.85 -7.31 -16.58
C SER A 334 12.43 -8.31 -17.58
N TYR A 335 12.91 -9.46 -17.11
CA TYR A 335 13.39 -10.56 -17.95
C TYR A 335 12.33 -11.06 -18.92
N LEU A 336 11.10 -11.32 -18.43
CA LEU A 336 10.00 -11.76 -19.28
C LEU A 336 9.62 -10.72 -20.35
N ILE A 337 9.65 -9.43 -19.99
CA ILE A 337 9.28 -8.34 -20.89
C ILE A 337 10.37 -8.08 -21.92
N ASN A 338 11.61 -7.90 -21.48
CA ASN A 338 12.71 -7.43 -22.33
C ASN A 338 13.32 -8.54 -23.19
N GLU A 339 13.46 -9.74 -22.62
CA GLU A 339 14.15 -10.84 -23.32
C GLU A 339 13.19 -11.79 -24.05
N LEU A 340 11.94 -11.91 -23.51
CA LEU A 340 10.97 -12.87 -24.05
C LEU A 340 9.75 -12.20 -24.68
N ASN A 341 9.70 -10.88 -24.76
CA ASN A 341 8.59 -10.09 -25.32
C ASN A 341 7.21 -10.53 -24.77
N ALA A 342 7.18 -10.97 -23.49
CA ALA A 342 5.96 -11.49 -22.88
C ALA A 342 4.91 -10.40 -22.73
N SER A 343 3.65 -10.71 -23.08
CA SER A 343 2.55 -9.78 -22.94
C SER A 343 2.25 -9.42 -21.49
N VAL A 344 1.71 -8.22 -21.24
CA VAL A 344 1.29 -7.74 -19.91
C VAL A 344 0.40 -8.75 -19.20
N LEU A 345 -0.51 -9.40 -19.92
CA LEU A 345 -1.45 -10.38 -19.35
C LEU A 345 -0.73 -11.63 -18.85
N ILE A 346 0.22 -12.16 -19.62
CA ILE A 346 1.02 -13.33 -19.25
C ILE A 346 1.85 -13.02 -18.01
N VAL A 347 2.57 -11.88 -18.00
CA VAL A 347 3.37 -11.45 -16.87
C VAL A 347 2.51 -11.25 -15.61
N SER A 348 1.35 -10.59 -15.75
CA SER A 348 0.42 -10.35 -14.65
C SER A 348 -0.10 -11.66 -14.05
N LYS A 349 -0.52 -12.62 -14.90
CA LYS A 349 -1.00 -13.93 -14.47
C LYS A 349 0.09 -14.74 -13.76
N ARG A 350 1.28 -14.81 -14.35
CA ARG A 350 2.42 -15.55 -13.79
C ARG A 350 2.84 -15.01 -12.43
N LEU A 351 2.84 -13.70 -12.28
CA LEU A 351 3.15 -13.04 -11.01
C LEU A 351 2.00 -13.10 -9.99
N GLY A 352 0.77 -13.37 -10.39
CA GLY A 352 -0.40 -13.36 -9.51
C GLY A 352 -0.74 -11.93 -9.04
N HIS A 353 -0.91 -11.02 -9.99
CA HIS A 353 -1.46 -9.69 -9.76
C HIS A 353 -2.98 -9.71 -9.96
N SER A 354 -3.70 -8.99 -9.13
CA SER A 354 -5.17 -8.87 -9.24
C SER A 354 -5.62 -8.05 -10.45
N SER A 355 -4.73 -7.22 -11.01
CA SER A 355 -4.99 -6.41 -12.20
C SER A 355 -3.71 -6.24 -13.02
N PRO A 356 -3.80 -6.31 -14.38
CA PRO A 356 -2.69 -5.99 -15.28
C PRO A 356 -2.16 -4.55 -15.15
N GLU A 357 -2.99 -3.63 -14.66
CA GLU A 357 -2.61 -2.23 -14.41
C GLU A 357 -1.40 -2.11 -13.48
N ILE A 358 -1.20 -3.08 -12.57
CA ILE A 358 -0.04 -3.11 -11.68
C ILE A 358 1.24 -3.26 -12.50
N ILE A 359 1.23 -4.13 -13.53
CA ILE A 359 2.37 -4.30 -14.45
C ILE A 359 2.59 -3.03 -15.27
N LEU A 360 1.54 -2.49 -15.88
CA LEU A 360 1.64 -1.26 -16.66
C LEU A 360 2.20 -0.10 -15.84
N LYS A 361 1.74 0.08 -14.63
CA LYS A 361 2.23 1.15 -13.74
C LYS A 361 3.73 1.10 -13.45
N HIS A 362 4.29 -0.10 -13.36
CA HIS A 362 5.69 -0.30 -12.99
C HIS A 362 6.62 -0.50 -14.20
N TYR A 363 6.10 -1.05 -15.30
CA TYR A 363 6.92 -1.54 -16.42
C TYR A 363 6.51 -0.97 -17.78
N ALA A 364 5.50 -0.08 -17.87
CA ALA A 364 5.05 0.46 -19.17
C ALA A 364 6.18 1.09 -20.02
N HIS A 365 7.20 1.65 -19.35
CA HIS A 365 8.36 2.24 -20.03
C HIS A 365 9.23 1.20 -20.75
N MET A 366 9.15 -0.07 -20.40
CA MET A 366 9.93 -1.16 -21.05
C MET A 366 9.36 -1.53 -22.42
N TRP A 367 8.08 -1.22 -22.69
CA TRP A 367 7.47 -1.36 -24.02
C TRP A 367 7.62 -0.10 -24.88
N SER A 368 8.36 0.90 -24.43
CA SER A 368 8.65 2.10 -25.23
C SER A 368 9.67 1.73 -26.33
N GLY A 369 9.33 1.99 -27.59
CA GLY A 369 10.17 1.67 -28.74
C GLY A 369 9.75 0.42 -29.54
N VAL A 370 8.90 -0.43 -28.98
CA VAL A 370 8.35 -1.63 -29.65
C VAL A 370 7.54 -1.28 -30.92
N ASP A 371 6.99 -0.06 -31.02
CA ASP A 371 6.23 0.40 -32.19
C ASP A 371 7.06 0.35 -33.48
N LYS A 372 8.32 0.73 -33.41
CA LYS A 372 9.22 0.69 -34.58
C LYS A 372 9.56 -0.74 -34.99
N GLU A 373 9.77 -1.63 -34.01
CA GLU A 373 10.01 -3.05 -34.27
C GLU A 373 8.78 -3.71 -34.86
N LEU A 374 7.61 -3.44 -34.27
CA LEU A 374 6.32 -3.93 -34.78
C LEU A 374 6.06 -3.44 -36.22
N ALA A 375 6.35 -2.17 -36.52
CA ALA A 375 6.22 -1.64 -37.87
C ALA A 375 7.15 -2.36 -38.86
N ASN A 376 8.38 -2.69 -38.42
CA ASN A 376 9.30 -3.47 -39.28
C ASN A 376 8.80 -4.91 -39.50
N GLU A 377 8.27 -5.56 -38.46
CA GLU A 377 7.70 -6.90 -38.55
C GLU A 377 6.46 -6.94 -39.42
N MET A 378 5.65 -5.88 -39.46
CA MET A 378 4.50 -5.77 -40.34
C MET A 378 4.87 -5.67 -41.86
N THR A 379 6.15 -5.33 -42.13
CA THR A 379 6.59 -5.12 -43.51
C THR A 379 6.60 -6.45 -44.28
N GLY A 380 5.80 -6.53 -45.32
CA GLY A 380 5.70 -7.71 -46.18
C GLY A 380 4.76 -8.82 -45.73
N LEU A 381 4.10 -8.68 -44.54
CA LEU A 381 3.14 -9.69 -44.05
C LEU A 381 1.80 -9.69 -44.81
N ILE A 382 1.44 -8.57 -45.42
CA ILE A 382 0.18 -8.47 -46.19
C ILE A 382 0.49 -8.61 -47.67
N ASN A 383 0.10 -9.74 -48.26
CA ASN A 383 0.20 -9.99 -49.71
C ASN A 383 -1.03 -9.45 -50.43
N ILE A 384 -0.83 -8.44 -51.30
CA ILE A 384 -1.88 -7.91 -52.16
C ILE A 384 -1.85 -8.71 -53.47
N GLN A 385 -2.70 -9.74 -53.58
CA GLN A 385 -2.77 -10.59 -54.77
C GLN A 385 -3.52 -9.95 -55.95
N HIS A 386 -4.46 -9.03 -55.68
CA HIS A 386 -5.23 -8.34 -56.71
C HIS A 386 -5.52 -6.89 -56.30
N ALA A 387 -4.66 -5.96 -56.67
CA ALA A 387 -4.99 -4.55 -56.59
C ALA A 387 -5.84 -4.18 -57.81
N LYS A 388 -7.11 -3.80 -57.63
CA LYS A 388 -7.91 -3.22 -58.71
C LYS A 388 -7.35 -1.85 -59.09
N ASN A 389 -6.87 -1.71 -60.34
CA ASN A 389 -6.49 -0.42 -60.92
C ASN A 389 -7.75 0.44 -61.15
N THR A 390 -8.44 0.85 -60.12
CA THR A 390 -9.61 1.75 -60.22
C THR A 390 -9.27 3.07 -59.55
N LYS A 391 -9.37 4.15 -60.31
CA LYS A 391 -9.35 5.51 -59.76
C LYS A 391 -10.60 5.69 -58.92
N VAL A 392 -10.44 5.92 -57.62
CA VAL A 392 -11.54 6.25 -56.71
C VAL A 392 -11.52 7.75 -56.47
N ASN A 393 -12.61 8.43 -56.88
CA ASN A 393 -12.81 9.85 -56.62
C ASN A 393 -13.44 10.02 -55.24
N PHE A 394 -12.70 10.56 -54.31
CA PHE A 394 -13.21 11.05 -53.02
C PHE A 394 -13.27 12.57 -53.08
N ASN A 395 -14.47 13.14 -53.03
CA ASN A 395 -14.69 14.60 -52.93
C ASN A 395 -13.89 15.45 -53.92
N GLY A 396 -13.83 15.02 -55.18
CA GLY A 396 -13.15 15.76 -56.25
C GLY A 396 -11.61 15.59 -56.30
N ASN A 397 -10.99 14.87 -55.37
CA ASN A 397 -9.56 14.58 -55.43
C ASN A 397 -9.28 13.21 -56.01
N GLN A 398 -8.40 13.12 -57.00
CA GLN A 398 -7.98 11.86 -57.61
C GLN A 398 -6.89 11.20 -56.75
N ALA A 399 -7.19 10.07 -56.11
CA ALA A 399 -6.19 9.19 -55.56
C ALA A 399 -5.69 8.21 -56.63
N ILE A 400 -4.41 8.28 -56.97
CA ILE A 400 -3.74 7.34 -57.87
C ILE A 400 -3.14 6.23 -57.03
N LEU A 401 -3.71 5.02 -57.05
CA LEU A 401 -3.04 3.83 -56.59
C LEU A 401 -1.87 3.51 -57.52
N ARG A 402 -0.63 3.54 -57.02
CA ARG A 402 0.55 3.14 -57.80
C ARG A 402 0.48 1.66 -58.15
N GLU A 403 0.86 1.32 -59.39
CA GLU A 403 0.88 -0.07 -59.89
C GLU A 403 1.69 -1.00 -58.96
N SER A 404 1.11 -2.15 -58.65
CA SER A 404 1.66 -3.18 -57.74
C SER A 404 2.95 -3.88 -58.28
N SER A 405 3.41 -3.55 -59.46
CA SER A 405 4.58 -4.18 -60.11
C SER A 405 5.94 -3.74 -59.54
N LYS A 406 6.00 -2.86 -58.52
CA LYS A 406 7.24 -2.39 -57.93
C LYS A 406 7.48 -2.80 -56.45
N LEU A 407 6.61 -3.64 -55.90
CA LEU A 407 6.75 -4.18 -54.55
C LEU A 407 7.06 -5.70 -54.55
N SER A 408 8.03 -6.11 -55.37
CA SER A 408 8.63 -7.43 -55.20
C SER A 408 9.71 -7.31 -54.12
N PRO A 409 9.72 -8.13 -53.04
CA PRO A 409 10.84 -8.17 -52.14
C PRO A 409 12.07 -8.66 -52.90
N LYS A 410 13.14 -7.92 -52.82
CA LYS A 410 14.46 -8.46 -53.20
C LYS A 410 14.79 -9.59 -52.23
N SER A 411 14.99 -10.76 -52.78
CA SER A 411 15.55 -11.97 -52.16
C SER A 411 16.75 -11.72 -51.31
#